data_96b73bb4467c9b3f36176fb6e7c13807
#
_entry.id   96b73bb4467c9b3f36176fb6e7c13807
#
_cell.length_a   1.000
_cell.length_b   1.000
_cell.length_c   1.000
_cell.angle_alpha   90.00
_cell.angle_beta   90.00
_cell.angle_gamma   90.00
#
_symmetry.space_group_name_H-M   'P 1'
#
loop_
_entity.id
_entity.type
_entity.pdbx_description
1 polymer ?
#
loop_
_entity_poly.entity_id
_entity_poly.type
_entity_poly.pdbx_seq_one_letter_code
_entity_poly.pdbx_strand_id
1 'polypeptide(L)'
;MRTTLLSPADYRPMPWKNGLGTTHEIWVGRTAHDEATGGFRARLSIATVSVGSPFSRFAGCDRIIVLLDGAGMRLDSGPGRQQVLSQPHQPYAFSGDWDTDCTLIEGPCRDFNVIVDRQRARAEVRVISLSPPQPATLTASPQDDLWALFVLQGAATVSDPDQPPTSPPLSVQREHTLLCQGSEQAPLLRRLQVSAEGGETRLLWIAIRTPEATAADTGARP
;
A
#
# COMPACT_ATOMS: atom_id res chain seq x y z
N MET A 1 17.03 -0.11 -13.14
CA MET A 1 15.98 0.40 -12.25
C MET A 1 14.62 0.19 -12.89
N ARG A 2 13.65 -0.39 -12.21
CA ARG A 2 12.30 -0.55 -12.76
C ARG A 2 11.32 0.27 -11.91
N THR A 3 11.06 1.49 -12.36
CA THR A 3 9.92 2.28 -11.89
C THR A 3 8.76 2.10 -12.87
N THR A 4 7.57 1.95 -12.36
CA THR A 4 6.34 1.82 -13.15
C THR A 4 5.31 2.81 -12.61
N LEU A 5 4.84 3.69 -13.47
CA LEU A 5 3.68 4.54 -13.17
C LEU A 5 2.42 3.80 -13.59
N LEU A 6 1.52 3.62 -12.64
CA LEU A 6 0.21 3.00 -12.83
C LEU A 6 -0.88 4.06 -12.62
N SER A 7 -1.79 4.17 -13.56
CA SER A 7 -3.00 4.98 -13.47
C SER A 7 -4.18 4.12 -12.98
N PRO A 8 -5.30 4.70 -12.56
CA PRO A 8 -6.50 3.94 -12.24
C PRO A 8 -7.00 3.01 -13.36
N ALA A 9 -6.70 3.34 -14.63
CA ALA A 9 -7.07 2.50 -15.77
C ALA A 9 -6.24 1.20 -15.87
N ASP A 10 -5.06 1.18 -15.22
CA ASP A 10 -4.18 0.00 -15.19
C ASP A 10 -4.53 -0.95 -14.04
N TYR A 11 -5.40 -0.54 -13.13
CA TYR A 11 -5.79 -1.34 -11.97
C TYR A 11 -6.76 -2.43 -12.37
N ARG A 12 -6.51 -3.66 -11.92
CA ARG A 12 -7.34 -4.81 -12.28
C ARG A 12 -8.62 -4.87 -11.43
N PRO A 13 -9.81 -4.70 -12.01
CA PRO A 13 -11.06 -4.81 -11.27
C PRO A 13 -11.34 -6.26 -10.90
N MET A 14 -11.77 -6.46 -9.64
CA MET A 14 -12.12 -7.75 -9.06
C MET A 14 -13.45 -7.60 -8.29
N PRO A 15 -14.60 -7.77 -8.96
CA PRO A 15 -15.90 -7.74 -8.29
C PRO A 15 -15.99 -8.81 -7.21
N TRP A 16 -16.54 -8.47 -6.05
CA TRP A 16 -16.73 -9.45 -4.98
C TRP A 16 -17.82 -10.45 -5.35
N LYS A 17 -17.63 -11.70 -4.96
CA LYS A 17 -18.59 -12.78 -5.27
C LYS A 17 -19.98 -12.54 -4.70
N ASN A 18 -20.08 -11.82 -3.59
CA ASN A 18 -21.34 -11.47 -2.92
C ASN A 18 -22.00 -10.20 -3.50
N GLY A 19 -21.38 -9.50 -4.46
CA GLY A 19 -21.88 -8.28 -5.06
C GLY A 19 -21.84 -7.04 -4.16
N LEU A 20 -21.25 -7.11 -2.96
CA LEU A 20 -21.26 -6.03 -1.96
C LEU A 20 -20.11 -5.03 -2.11
N GLY A 21 -19.26 -5.22 -3.12
CA GLY A 21 -18.13 -4.32 -3.39
C GLY A 21 -17.27 -4.77 -4.55
N THR A 22 -16.24 -4.00 -4.81
CA THR A 22 -15.23 -4.29 -5.84
C THR A 22 -13.85 -3.95 -5.30
N THR A 23 -12.87 -4.79 -5.59
CA THR A 23 -11.46 -4.48 -5.35
C THR A 23 -10.79 -4.15 -6.67
N HIS A 24 -10.01 -3.08 -6.71
CA HIS A 24 -9.11 -2.75 -7.82
C HIS A 24 -7.68 -3.09 -7.37
N GLU A 25 -7.13 -4.18 -7.90
CA GLU A 25 -5.76 -4.61 -7.60
C GLU A 25 -4.77 -3.72 -8.34
N ILE A 26 -3.95 -2.98 -7.59
CA ILE A 26 -2.92 -2.10 -8.11
C ILE A 26 -1.68 -2.90 -8.48
N TRP A 27 -1.26 -3.74 -7.56
CA TRP A 27 -0.08 -4.57 -7.70
C TRP A 27 -0.12 -5.78 -6.76
N VAL A 28 0.47 -6.87 -7.20
CA VAL A 28 0.65 -8.07 -6.39
C VAL A 28 2.01 -8.71 -6.69
N GLY A 29 2.77 -8.97 -5.63
CA GLY A 29 4.04 -9.68 -5.68
C GLY A 29 3.81 -11.18 -5.53
N ARG A 30 4.05 -11.94 -6.61
CA ARG A 30 3.90 -13.40 -6.65
C ARG A 30 5.17 -14.07 -7.17
N THR A 31 5.42 -15.26 -6.67
CA THR A 31 6.34 -16.24 -7.26
C THR A 31 5.55 -17.23 -8.12
N ALA A 32 6.21 -18.06 -8.89
CA ALA A 32 5.56 -19.14 -9.62
C ALA A 32 4.76 -20.10 -8.69
N HIS A 33 5.26 -20.33 -7.47
CA HIS A 33 4.54 -21.10 -6.46
C HIS A 33 3.25 -20.39 -6.01
N ASP A 34 3.29 -19.09 -5.80
CA ASP A 34 2.13 -18.28 -5.42
C ASP A 34 1.06 -18.29 -6.52
N GLU A 35 1.46 -18.26 -7.79
CA GLU A 35 0.52 -18.35 -8.93
C GLU A 35 -0.22 -19.69 -8.92
N ALA A 36 0.47 -20.79 -8.61
CA ALA A 36 -0.12 -22.13 -8.54
C ALA A 36 -1.04 -22.31 -7.32
N THR A 37 -0.75 -21.64 -6.19
CA THR A 37 -1.49 -21.81 -4.92
C THR A 37 -2.48 -20.69 -4.63
N GLY A 38 -2.49 -19.62 -5.44
CA GLY A 38 -3.28 -18.42 -5.19
C GLY A 38 -2.72 -17.50 -4.08
N GLY A 39 -1.49 -17.77 -3.62
CA GLY A 39 -0.77 -16.97 -2.63
C GLY A 39 -0.21 -15.66 -3.20
N PHE A 40 0.41 -14.88 -2.33
CA PHE A 40 1.19 -13.69 -2.69
C PHE A 40 2.13 -13.31 -1.53
N ARG A 41 3.21 -12.61 -1.85
CA ARG A 41 4.10 -12.01 -0.85
C ARG A 41 3.54 -10.70 -0.30
N ALA A 42 3.04 -9.86 -1.18
CA ALA A 42 2.43 -8.59 -0.85
C ALA A 42 1.42 -8.17 -1.92
N ARG A 43 0.42 -7.36 -1.53
CA ARG A 43 -0.64 -6.88 -2.41
C ARG A 43 -1.03 -5.46 -2.06
N LEU A 44 -1.16 -4.61 -3.08
CA LEU A 44 -1.68 -3.25 -2.99
C LEU A 44 -3.01 -3.19 -3.76
N SER A 45 -4.05 -2.66 -3.14
CA SER A 45 -5.37 -2.59 -3.78
C SER A 45 -6.24 -1.49 -3.17
N ILE A 46 -7.24 -1.06 -3.94
CA ILE A 46 -8.33 -0.19 -3.47
C ILE A 46 -9.60 -1.02 -3.43
N ALA A 47 -10.33 -0.97 -2.32
CA ALA A 47 -11.65 -1.56 -2.22
C ALA A 47 -12.72 -0.45 -2.22
N THR A 48 -13.81 -0.72 -2.95
CA THR A 48 -15.08 0.02 -2.84
C THR A 48 -16.04 -0.86 -2.08
N VAL A 49 -16.40 -0.45 -0.88
CA VAL A 49 -17.32 -1.16 0.01
C VAL A 49 -18.68 -0.50 -0.12
N SER A 50 -19.60 -1.16 -0.82
CA SER A 50 -20.95 -0.62 -1.07
C SER A 50 -21.93 -0.92 0.05
N VAL A 51 -21.73 -2.06 0.73
CA VAL A 51 -22.55 -2.51 1.86
C VAL A 51 -21.62 -3.16 2.89
N GLY A 52 -21.88 -2.93 4.17
CA GLY A 52 -21.15 -3.55 5.27
C GLY A 52 -21.26 -5.07 5.21
N SER A 53 -20.16 -5.76 5.38
CA SER A 53 -20.08 -7.22 5.34
C SER A 53 -18.80 -7.71 6.02
N PRO A 54 -18.70 -8.99 6.41
CA PRO A 54 -17.44 -9.54 6.88
C PRO A 54 -16.31 -9.35 5.85
N PHE A 55 -15.16 -8.93 6.33
CA PHE A 55 -13.96 -8.85 5.51
C PHE A 55 -13.40 -10.24 5.23
N SER A 56 -12.81 -10.40 4.05
CA SER A 56 -12.08 -11.63 3.74
C SER A 56 -10.93 -11.82 4.72
N ARG A 57 -10.83 -13.03 5.25
CA ARG A 57 -9.72 -13.46 6.08
C ARG A 57 -8.50 -13.75 5.21
N PHE A 58 -7.34 -13.28 5.63
CA PHE A 58 -6.05 -13.51 5.01
C PHE A 58 -5.11 -14.16 6.04
N ALA A 59 -5.23 -15.47 6.19
CA ALA A 59 -4.44 -16.23 7.17
C ALA A 59 -2.94 -16.04 6.95
N GLY A 60 -2.19 -15.79 8.03
CA GLY A 60 -0.75 -15.55 8.00
C GLY A 60 -0.34 -14.16 7.48
N CYS A 61 -1.30 -13.28 7.18
CA CYS A 61 -0.99 -11.95 6.67
C CYS A 61 -1.17 -10.85 7.72
N ASP A 62 -0.40 -9.77 7.56
CA ASP A 62 -0.64 -8.48 8.20
C ASP A 62 -1.28 -7.53 7.18
N ARG A 63 -2.20 -6.68 7.66
CA ARG A 63 -2.94 -5.74 6.82
C ARG A 63 -2.78 -4.32 7.35
N ILE A 64 -2.69 -3.37 6.43
CA ILE A 64 -2.81 -1.93 6.72
C ILE A 64 -3.90 -1.38 5.81
N ILE A 65 -4.91 -0.75 6.41
CA ILE A 65 -6.03 -0.13 5.70
C ILE A 65 -5.97 1.38 5.88
N VAL A 66 -6.34 2.12 4.84
CA VAL A 66 -6.40 3.58 4.84
C VAL A 66 -7.71 4.00 4.18
N LEU A 67 -8.59 4.66 4.92
CA LEU A 67 -9.81 5.25 4.35
C LEU A 67 -9.43 6.32 3.32
N LEU A 68 -9.91 6.18 2.09
CA LEU A 68 -9.69 7.16 1.02
C LEU A 68 -10.80 8.21 0.97
N ASP A 69 -12.05 7.77 0.99
CA ASP A 69 -13.24 8.61 0.96
C ASP A 69 -14.49 7.90 1.50
N GLY A 70 -15.60 8.66 1.63
CA GLY A 70 -16.82 8.25 2.29
C GLY A 70 -16.81 8.59 3.79
N ALA A 71 -17.92 8.34 4.48
CA ALA A 71 -18.05 8.61 5.92
C ALA A 71 -17.26 7.60 6.77
N GLY A 72 -16.83 6.49 6.16
CA GLY A 72 -15.99 5.49 6.78
C GLY A 72 -16.73 4.25 7.27
N MET A 73 -16.03 3.48 8.10
CA MET A 73 -16.51 2.18 8.56
C MET A 73 -16.09 1.88 10.00
N ARG A 74 -16.80 0.96 10.63
CA ARG A 74 -16.43 0.33 11.91
C ARG A 74 -15.97 -1.09 11.61
N LEU A 75 -14.80 -1.43 12.10
CA LEU A 75 -14.27 -2.79 12.06
C LEU A 75 -14.39 -3.38 13.44
N ASP A 76 -14.96 -4.58 13.53
CA ASP A 76 -15.08 -5.35 14.76
C ASP A 76 -14.43 -6.73 14.56
N SER A 77 -13.32 -6.95 15.26
CA SER A 77 -12.57 -8.21 15.25
C SER A 77 -12.65 -8.92 16.61
N GLY A 78 -13.70 -8.64 17.37
CA GLY A 78 -13.94 -9.21 18.71
C GLY A 78 -13.53 -8.28 19.86
N PRO A 79 -13.67 -8.74 21.11
CA PRO A 79 -13.46 -7.92 22.30
C PRO A 79 -12.09 -7.23 22.32
N GLY A 80 -12.10 -5.90 22.51
CA GLY A 80 -10.90 -5.08 22.54
C GLY A 80 -10.22 -4.86 21.18
N ARG A 81 -10.85 -5.25 20.06
CA ARG A 81 -10.33 -5.14 18.70
C ARG A 81 -11.31 -4.41 17.77
N GLN A 82 -11.90 -3.36 18.29
CA GLN A 82 -12.81 -2.52 17.53
C GLN A 82 -12.11 -1.23 17.11
N GLN A 83 -12.30 -0.84 15.85
CA GLN A 83 -11.74 0.37 15.29
C GLN A 83 -12.77 1.11 14.45
N VAL A 84 -12.83 2.42 14.63
CA VAL A 84 -13.62 3.32 13.77
C VAL A 84 -12.67 4.03 12.81
N LEU A 85 -12.87 3.82 11.52
CA LEU A 85 -12.15 4.49 10.44
C LEU A 85 -13.05 5.57 9.85
N SER A 86 -13.05 6.76 10.44
CA SER A 86 -13.86 7.91 10.02
C SER A 86 -13.02 9.11 9.59
N GLN A 87 -11.72 9.06 9.80
CA GLN A 87 -10.79 10.08 9.35
C GLN A 87 -10.05 9.58 8.11
N PRO A 88 -10.23 10.21 6.93
CA PRO A 88 -9.49 9.85 5.74
C PRO A 88 -7.98 9.98 5.93
N HIS A 89 -7.28 9.11 5.24
CA HIS A 89 -5.81 9.12 5.17
C HIS A 89 -5.09 8.74 6.47
N GLN A 90 -5.76 8.08 7.42
CA GLN A 90 -5.11 7.51 8.60
C GLN A 90 -4.88 6.00 8.42
N PRO A 91 -3.62 5.53 8.41
CA PRO A 91 -3.33 4.10 8.35
C PRO A 91 -3.74 3.39 9.65
N TYR A 92 -4.39 2.24 9.52
CA TYR A 92 -4.70 1.34 10.62
C TYR A 92 -4.18 -0.06 10.29
N ALA A 93 -3.33 -0.61 11.17
CA ALA A 93 -2.75 -1.94 11.02
C ALA A 93 -3.51 -2.97 11.87
N PHE A 94 -3.78 -4.14 11.29
CA PHE A 94 -4.43 -5.25 11.96
C PHE A 94 -4.04 -6.60 11.35
N SER A 95 -4.31 -7.69 12.08
CA SER A 95 -4.02 -9.04 11.59
C SER A 95 -5.06 -9.50 10.58
N GLY A 96 -4.60 -10.05 9.46
CA GLY A 96 -5.45 -10.73 8.49
C GLY A 96 -6.01 -12.06 8.99
N ASP A 97 -5.51 -12.58 10.13
CA ASP A 97 -6.04 -13.79 10.77
C ASP A 97 -7.37 -13.55 11.49
N TRP A 98 -7.70 -12.31 11.79
CA TRP A 98 -8.90 -12.00 12.53
C TRP A 98 -10.16 -12.12 11.66
N ASP A 99 -11.20 -12.70 12.22
CA ASP A 99 -12.55 -12.58 11.67
C ASP A 99 -13.02 -11.16 11.97
N THR A 100 -13.21 -10.36 10.93
CA THR A 100 -13.48 -8.92 11.06
C THR A 100 -14.78 -8.57 10.36
N ASP A 101 -15.76 -8.12 11.13
CA ASP A 101 -16.99 -7.56 10.59
C ASP A 101 -16.80 -6.08 10.26
N CYS A 102 -17.36 -5.66 9.13
CA CYS A 102 -17.35 -4.28 8.68
C CYS A 102 -18.78 -3.73 8.63
N THR A 103 -19.01 -2.62 9.32
CA THR A 103 -20.25 -1.84 9.25
C THR A 103 -19.94 -0.44 8.72
N LEU A 104 -20.63 -0.01 7.67
CA LEU A 104 -20.48 1.35 7.15
C LEU A 104 -21.10 2.38 8.10
N ILE A 105 -20.49 3.55 8.21
CA ILE A 105 -21.01 4.64 9.05
C ILE A 105 -22.17 5.31 8.33
N GLU A 106 -21.97 5.74 7.08
CA GLU A 106 -22.97 6.37 6.24
C GLU A 106 -22.62 6.19 4.77
N GLY A 107 -23.39 5.36 4.06
CA GLY A 107 -23.19 5.11 2.63
C GLY A 107 -21.89 4.39 2.28
N PRO A 108 -21.60 4.21 0.99
CA PRO A 108 -20.38 3.57 0.51
C PRO A 108 -19.11 4.32 0.90
N CYS A 109 -18.02 3.57 1.04
CA CYS A 109 -16.69 4.15 1.22
C CYS A 109 -15.64 3.41 0.40
N ARG A 110 -14.48 4.04 0.24
CA ARG A 110 -13.32 3.41 -0.40
C ARG A 110 -12.13 3.41 0.54
N ASP A 111 -11.36 2.35 0.46
CA ASP A 111 -10.15 2.19 1.26
C ASP A 111 -8.99 1.62 0.43
N PHE A 112 -7.77 2.03 0.80
CA PHE A 112 -6.54 1.47 0.29
C PHE A 112 -6.07 0.35 1.22
N ASN A 113 -5.70 -0.79 0.66
CA ASN A 113 -5.20 -1.93 1.41
C ASN A 113 -3.76 -2.26 1.03
N VAL A 114 -2.92 -2.46 2.04
CA VAL A 114 -1.63 -3.14 1.96
C VAL A 114 -1.75 -4.43 2.73
N ILE A 115 -1.54 -5.56 2.06
CA ILE A 115 -1.61 -6.89 2.67
C ILE A 115 -0.29 -7.59 2.39
N VAL A 116 0.37 -8.10 3.43
CA VAL A 116 1.66 -8.79 3.31
C VAL A 116 1.63 -10.14 4.01
N ASP A 117 2.21 -11.15 3.39
CA ASP A 117 2.52 -12.42 4.05
C ASP A 117 3.56 -12.15 5.15
N ARG A 118 3.17 -12.38 6.40
CA ARG A 118 3.96 -12.07 7.60
C ARG A 118 5.28 -12.83 7.67
N GLN A 119 5.38 -14.00 7.03
CA GLN A 119 6.62 -14.76 6.99
C GLN A 119 7.61 -14.22 5.95
N ARG A 120 7.10 -13.54 4.91
CA ARG A 120 7.86 -13.18 3.71
C ARG A 120 8.05 -11.68 3.53
N ALA A 121 7.24 -10.86 4.22
CA ALA A 121 7.31 -9.40 4.08
C ALA A 121 6.90 -8.66 5.35
N ARG A 122 7.38 -7.43 5.47
CA ARG A 122 6.89 -6.39 6.38
C ARG A 122 6.56 -5.16 5.56
N ALA A 123 5.48 -4.49 5.90
CA ALA A 123 5.09 -3.23 5.27
C ALA A 123 5.09 -2.09 6.28
N GLU A 124 5.49 -0.93 5.81
CA GLU A 124 5.31 0.35 6.50
C GLU A 124 4.53 1.29 5.59
N VAL A 125 3.54 1.98 6.15
CA VAL A 125 2.73 2.97 5.42
C VAL A 125 2.78 4.28 6.18
N ARG A 126 3.19 5.35 5.50
CA ARG A 126 3.22 6.71 6.03
C ARG A 126 2.44 7.64 5.13
N VAL A 127 1.74 8.60 5.74
CA VAL A 127 1.12 9.72 5.02
C VAL A 127 2.09 10.88 5.01
N ILE A 128 2.31 11.44 3.84
CA ILE A 128 3.20 12.58 3.62
C ILE A 128 2.37 13.73 3.07
N SER A 129 2.42 14.87 3.74
CA SER A 129 1.81 16.11 3.27
C SER A 129 2.89 17.01 2.70
N LEU A 130 2.63 17.52 1.51
CA LEU A 130 3.52 18.43 0.78
C LEU A 130 2.80 19.76 0.57
N SER A 131 3.51 20.84 0.83
CA SER A 131 3.05 22.20 0.55
C SER A 131 4.06 22.93 -0.32
N PRO A 132 3.64 23.54 -1.45
CA PRO A 132 4.55 24.33 -2.28
C PRO A 132 5.14 25.51 -1.49
N PRO A 133 6.32 25.99 -1.85
CA PRO A 133 7.21 25.53 -2.92
C PRO A 133 8.23 24.46 -2.50
N GLN A 134 8.19 23.96 -1.27
CA GLN A 134 9.26 23.13 -0.71
C GLN A 134 9.13 21.67 -1.15
N PRO A 135 10.16 21.11 -1.81
CA PRO A 135 10.22 19.69 -2.09
C PRO A 135 10.53 18.88 -0.82
N ALA A 136 10.00 17.67 -0.75
CA ALA A 136 10.41 16.68 0.24
C ALA A 136 11.37 15.65 -0.38
N THR A 137 12.35 15.23 0.38
CA THR A 137 13.19 14.09 0.02
C THR A 137 12.66 12.85 0.73
N LEU A 138 12.19 11.87 -0.05
CA LEU A 138 11.81 10.57 0.45
C LEU A 138 12.97 9.60 0.27
N THR A 139 13.26 8.83 1.31
CA THR A 139 14.37 7.87 1.28
C THR A 139 13.86 6.49 1.68
N ALA A 140 14.06 5.51 0.81
CA ALA A 140 13.83 4.12 1.12
C ALA A 140 14.96 3.57 2.02
N SER A 141 14.60 2.75 2.98
CA SER A 141 15.57 2.05 3.82
C SER A 141 16.46 1.13 2.99
N PRO A 142 17.72 0.90 3.38
CA PRO A 142 18.56 -0.12 2.75
C PRO A 142 17.94 -1.52 2.73
N GLN A 143 17.04 -1.80 3.66
CA GLN A 143 16.35 -3.09 3.80
C GLN A 143 15.09 -3.20 2.93
N ASP A 144 14.57 -2.07 2.40
CA ASP A 144 13.40 -2.11 1.53
C ASP A 144 13.79 -2.72 0.16
N ASP A 145 12.96 -3.57 -0.35
CA ASP A 145 13.10 -4.19 -1.67
C ASP A 145 12.02 -3.72 -2.66
N LEU A 146 11.01 -3.04 -2.12
CA LEU A 146 9.97 -2.36 -2.89
C LEU A 146 9.51 -1.12 -2.15
N TRP A 147 9.22 -0.05 -2.88
CA TRP A 147 8.39 1.03 -2.39
C TRP A 147 7.32 1.43 -3.42
N ALA A 148 6.23 1.99 -2.93
CA ALA A 148 5.20 2.62 -3.75
C ALA A 148 4.83 3.99 -3.18
N LEU A 149 4.51 4.91 -4.09
CA LEU A 149 3.97 6.22 -3.79
C LEU A 149 2.61 6.34 -4.45
N PHE A 150 1.55 6.49 -3.64
CA PHE A 150 0.19 6.66 -4.11
C PHE A 150 -0.30 8.07 -3.78
N VAL A 151 -0.88 8.78 -4.75
CA VAL A 151 -1.37 10.15 -4.54
C VAL A 151 -2.80 10.12 -4.02
N LEU A 152 -2.98 10.51 -2.76
CA LEU A 152 -4.27 10.60 -2.09
C LEU A 152 -5.06 11.85 -2.51
N GLN A 153 -4.36 12.99 -2.62
CA GLN A 153 -4.93 14.29 -2.92
C GLN A 153 -3.91 15.15 -3.67
N GLY A 154 -4.38 15.98 -4.59
CA GLY A 154 -3.54 16.86 -5.40
C GLY A 154 -2.78 16.10 -6.50
N ALA A 155 -1.61 16.60 -6.84
CA ALA A 155 -0.69 16.00 -7.77
C ALA A 155 0.76 16.29 -7.35
N ALA A 156 1.69 15.43 -7.73
CA ALA A 156 3.10 15.58 -7.38
C ALA A 156 4.01 15.41 -8.60
N THR A 157 5.10 16.16 -8.63
CA THR A 157 6.26 15.83 -9.48
C THR A 157 7.27 15.02 -8.68
N VAL A 158 7.80 14.00 -9.32
CA VAL A 158 8.79 13.09 -8.73
C VAL A 158 10.03 13.08 -9.61
N SER A 159 11.19 13.28 -9.01
CA SER A 159 12.50 13.20 -9.68
C SER A 159 13.48 12.36 -8.86
N ASP A 160 14.44 11.79 -9.55
CA ASP A 160 15.60 11.16 -8.96
C ASP A 160 16.70 12.22 -8.80
N PRO A 161 17.08 12.61 -7.57
CA PRO A 161 18.11 13.62 -7.36
C PRO A 161 19.51 13.21 -7.84
N ASP A 162 19.71 11.92 -8.06
CA ASP A 162 20.98 11.35 -8.51
C ASP A 162 21.04 11.23 -10.07
N GLN A 163 19.96 11.60 -10.77
CA GLN A 163 19.91 11.69 -12.24
C GLN A 163 20.34 13.07 -12.74
N PRO A 164 20.82 13.16 -13.99
CA PRO A 164 21.13 14.46 -14.60
C PRO A 164 19.92 15.41 -14.57
N PRO A 165 20.14 16.72 -14.37
CA PRO A 165 19.05 17.73 -14.36
C PRO A 165 18.23 17.81 -15.64
N THR A 166 18.72 17.20 -16.72
CA THR A 166 18.06 17.13 -18.03
C THR A 166 16.95 16.07 -18.07
N SER A 167 16.87 15.16 -17.09
CA SER A 167 15.80 14.18 -17.01
C SER A 167 14.52 14.89 -16.52
N PRO A 168 13.42 14.88 -17.30
CA PRO A 168 12.19 15.53 -16.88
C PRO A 168 11.62 14.85 -15.64
N PRO A 169 11.09 15.62 -14.67
CA PRO A 169 10.40 15.05 -13.54
C PRO A 169 9.13 14.32 -14.00
N LEU A 170 8.77 13.26 -13.30
CA LEU A 170 7.57 12.49 -13.56
C LEU A 170 6.37 13.11 -12.81
N SER A 171 5.32 13.47 -13.54
CA SER A 171 4.05 13.90 -12.93
C SER A 171 3.22 12.69 -12.49
N VAL A 172 2.78 12.71 -11.24
CA VAL A 172 1.97 11.64 -10.62
C VAL A 172 0.67 12.28 -10.13
N GLN A 173 -0.41 11.95 -10.79
CA GLN A 173 -1.73 12.53 -10.53
C GLN A 173 -2.45 11.81 -9.40
N ARG A 174 -3.55 12.39 -8.91
CA ARG A 174 -4.42 11.76 -7.90
C ARG A 174 -4.79 10.32 -8.31
N GLU A 175 -4.71 9.42 -7.34
CA GLU A 175 -4.96 7.98 -7.48
C GLU A 175 -3.99 7.22 -8.41
N HIS A 176 -2.96 7.87 -8.92
CA HIS A 176 -1.85 7.17 -9.56
C HIS A 176 -0.91 6.56 -8.52
N THR A 177 -0.28 5.46 -8.90
CA THR A 177 0.75 4.78 -8.10
C THR A 177 2.07 4.77 -8.86
N LEU A 178 3.10 5.34 -8.28
CA LEU A 178 4.48 5.13 -8.74
C LEU A 178 5.07 3.99 -7.91
N LEU A 179 5.42 2.90 -8.59
CA LEU A 179 5.99 1.70 -8.00
C LEU A 179 7.46 1.56 -8.37
N CYS A 180 8.31 1.23 -7.42
CA CYS A 180 9.72 0.89 -7.64
C CYS A 180 10.06 -0.44 -6.99
N GLN A 181 10.62 -1.35 -7.78
CA GLN A 181 11.09 -2.65 -7.32
C GLN A 181 12.60 -2.78 -7.57
N GLY A 182 13.32 -3.24 -6.56
CA GLY A 182 14.69 -3.68 -6.69
C GLY A 182 14.77 -5.09 -7.29
N SER A 183 15.87 -5.36 -7.98
CA SER A 183 16.25 -6.70 -8.43
C SER A 183 17.76 -6.86 -8.29
N GLU A 184 18.28 -8.09 -8.43
CA GLU A 184 19.73 -8.34 -8.44
C GLU A 184 20.47 -7.54 -9.51
N GLN A 185 19.82 -7.30 -10.65
CA GLN A 185 20.40 -6.58 -11.80
C GLN A 185 20.15 -5.07 -11.76
N ALA A 186 19.14 -4.62 -10.98
CA ALA A 186 18.75 -3.23 -10.90
C ALA A 186 18.39 -2.87 -9.44
N PRO A 187 19.29 -2.19 -8.72
CA PRO A 187 19.04 -1.82 -7.33
C PRO A 187 17.83 -0.89 -7.22
N LEU A 188 17.18 -0.93 -6.06
CA LEU A 188 16.08 -0.05 -5.72
C LEU A 188 16.54 1.41 -5.76
N LEU A 189 15.73 2.29 -6.37
CA LEU A 189 15.93 3.73 -6.24
C LEU A 189 15.70 4.11 -4.78
N ARG A 190 16.74 4.66 -4.15
CA ARG A 190 16.74 4.92 -2.70
C ARG A 190 16.26 6.31 -2.33
N ARG A 191 16.43 7.28 -3.20
CA ARG A 191 16.10 8.69 -2.93
C ARG A 191 15.19 9.23 -4.02
N LEU A 192 14.17 9.97 -3.59
CA LEU A 192 13.24 10.69 -4.45
C LEU A 192 13.13 12.11 -3.96
N GLN A 193 13.12 13.05 -4.88
CA GLN A 193 12.66 14.39 -4.61
C GLN A 193 11.21 14.50 -5.09
N VAL A 194 10.31 14.92 -4.20
CA VAL A 194 8.87 14.98 -4.47
C VAL A 194 8.39 16.38 -4.16
N SER A 195 7.71 17.00 -5.11
CA SER A 195 7.14 18.34 -4.99
C SER A 195 5.65 18.30 -5.27
N ALA A 196 4.89 19.12 -4.56
CA ALA A 196 3.47 19.31 -4.84
C ALA A 196 3.29 20.13 -6.13
N GLU A 197 2.34 19.75 -7.00
CA GLU A 197 1.92 20.52 -8.15
C GLU A 197 0.70 21.39 -7.80
N GLY A 198 0.87 22.69 -7.82
CA GLY A 198 -0.22 23.68 -7.76
C GLY A 198 -0.92 23.89 -6.42
N GLY A 199 -0.80 22.98 -5.45
CA GLY A 199 -1.48 23.09 -4.16
C GLY A 199 -1.02 22.04 -3.15
N GLU A 200 -1.72 21.95 -2.02
CA GLU A 200 -1.45 20.90 -1.03
C GLU A 200 -1.64 19.52 -1.65
N THR A 201 -0.65 18.67 -1.43
CA THR A 201 -0.65 17.29 -1.93
C THR A 201 -0.45 16.33 -0.76
N ARG A 202 -1.23 15.24 -0.75
CA ARG A 202 -1.07 14.15 0.21
C ARG A 202 -0.77 12.85 -0.50
N LEU A 203 0.18 12.12 0.05
CA LEU A 203 0.71 10.89 -0.51
C LEU A 203 0.70 9.78 0.53
N LEU A 204 0.48 8.53 0.09
CA LEU A 204 0.93 7.35 0.84
C LEU A 204 2.32 6.98 0.35
N TRP A 205 3.26 6.88 1.28
CA TRP A 205 4.53 6.20 1.08
C TRP A 205 4.40 4.81 1.66
N ILE A 206 4.57 3.80 0.82
CA ILE A 206 4.49 2.38 1.18
C ILE A 206 5.89 1.79 0.97
N ALA A 207 6.49 1.23 2.01
CA ALA A 207 7.74 0.51 1.94
C ALA A 207 7.52 -0.95 2.31
N ILE A 208 8.08 -1.87 1.52
CA ILE A 208 7.98 -3.33 1.75
C ILE A 208 9.39 -3.89 1.74
N ARG A 209 9.67 -4.70 2.78
CA ARG A 209 10.97 -5.36 2.95
C ARG A 209 10.81 -6.83 3.31
N THR A 210 11.83 -7.62 3.01
CA THR A 210 11.94 -8.98 3.53
C THR A 210 12.25 -8.92 5.03
N PRO A 211 11.58 -9.72 5.88
CA PRO A 211 11.92 -9.80 7.29
C PRO A 211 13.38 -10.24 7.46
N GLU A 212 14.07 -9.66 8.43
CA GLU A 212 15.38 -10.18 8.84
C GLU A 212 15.21 -11.62 9.36
N ALA A 213 16.12 -12.51 8.98
CA ALA A 213 16.15 -13.85 9.53
C ALA A 213 16.34 -13.73 11.06
N THR A 214 15.35 -14.13 11.82
CA THR A 214 15.50 -14.20 13.28
C THR A 214 16.60 -15.23 13.59
N ALA A 215 17.60 -14.82 14.37
CA ALA A 215 18.75 -15.64 14.79
C ALA A 215 18.36 -16.83 15.71
N ALA A 216 17.20 -17.43 15.52
CA ALA A 216 16.63 -18.46 16.39
C ALA A 216 16.73 -19.88 15.83
N ASP A 217 17.44 -20.13 14.72
CA ASP A 217 17.55 -21.49 14.16
C ASP A 217 19.03 -21.99 14.01
N THR A 218 19.93 -21.45 14.81
CA THR A 218 21.28 -22.05 15.01
C THR A 218 21.36 -22.81 16.33
N GLY A 219 20.27 -23.40 16.76
CA GLY A 219 20.20 -24.32 17.87
C GLY A 219 20.73 -25.70 17.46
N ALA A 220 21.99 -25.95 17.81
CA ALA A 220 22.68 -27.21 17.71
C ALA A 220 21.80 -28.45 17.89
N ARG A 221 21.91 -29.38 16.97
CA ARG A 221 21.64 -30.79 17.29
C ARG A 221 22.95 -31.41 17.81
N PRO A 222 22.92 -32.15 18.93
CA PRO A 222 24.02 -32.95 19.38
C PRO A 222 24.27 -34.15 18.46
#